data_31390ebefbcebcea082a65964c0b3534
#
_entry.id   31390ebefbcebcea082a65964c0b3534
#
_cell.length_a   1.000
_cell.length_b   1.000
_cell.length_c   1.000
_cell.angle_alpha   90.00
_cell.angle_beta   90.00
_cell.angle_gamma   90.00
#
_symmetry.space_group_name_H-M   'P 1'
#
loop_
_entity.id
_entity.type
_entity.pdbx_description
1 polymer ?
#
loop_
_entity_poly.entity_id
_entity_poly.type
_entity_poly.pdbx_seq_one_letter_code
_entity_poly.pdbx_strand_id
1 'polypeptide(L)'
;EFAREICDAVTEAWGATPERKVILNLPATVEMATPNVYADQIEWMHRHVARRDSVIISVHPHNDRGCAVAAAELAMMAGAERVEGCLFGHGERTGNVDLVTLALNLYSQGIDPQLDFSDIDRVARTVEECTQLPVHPRHPYTGDLVFTAFSGSHQDAIKKGMAVRDGATHWQVPYLPVDPSDLGRSYDS
;
A
#
# COMPACT_ATOMS: atom_id res chain seq x y z
N GLU A 1 26.99 0.80 0.61
CA GLU A 1 27.89 1.69 1.39
C GLU A 1 27.75 3.14 0.92
N PHE A 2 27.99 3.45 -0.35
CA PHE A 2 27.91 4.82 -0.89
C PHE A 2 26.56 5.53 -0.61
N ALA A 3 25.43 4.85 -0.78
CA ALA A 3 24.12 5.42 -0.46
C ALA A 3 23.99 5.81 1.02
N ARG A 4 24.53 4.99 1.92
CA ARG A 4 24.57 5.29 3.36
C ARG A 4 25.42 6.52 3.65
N GLU A 5 26.61 6.60 3.05
CA GLU A 5 27.54 7.74 3.24
C GLU A 5 26.89 9.07 2.83
N ILE A 6 26.18 9.09 1.70
CA ILE A 6 25.42 10.29 1.26
C ILE A 6 24.29 10.60 2.25
N CYS A 7 23.52 9.59 2.68
CA CYS A 7 22.45 9.77 3.65
C CYS A 7 22.97 10.35 4.96
N ASP A 8 24.09 9.84 5.46
CA ASP A 8 24.73 10.32 6.69
C ASP A 8 25.20 11.78 6.53
N ALA A 9 25.82 12.12 5.40
CA ALA A 9 26.28 13.47 5.10
C ALA A 9 25.10 14.47 5.00
N VAL A 10 24.01 14.08 4.35
CA VAL A 10 22.79 14.90 4.25
C VAL A 10 22.15 15.09 5.64
N THR A 11 22.08 14.03 6.45
CA THR A 11 21.54 14.07 7.81
C THR A 11 22.34 15.03 8.69
N GLU A 12 23.65 15.02 8.57
CA GLU A 12 24.55 15.93 9.29
C GLU A 12 24.39 17.38 8.79
N ALA A 13 24.42 17.59 7.47
CA ALA A 13 24.28 18.94 6.87
C ALA A 13 22.91 19.57 7.20
N TRP A 14 21.85 18.78 7.27
CA TRP A 14 20.52 19.21 7.71
C TRP A 14 20.48 19.58 9.19
N GLY A 15 21.39 19.04 9.99
CA GLY A 15 21.38 19.17 11.44
C GLY A 15 20.18 18.43 12.06
N ALA A 16 19.89 17.23 11.59
CA ALA A 16 18.77 16.46 12.05
C ALA A 16 18.85 16.10 13.54
N THR A 17 17.71 16.18 14.22
CA THR A 17 17.53 15.76 15.62
C THR A 17 16.26 14.93 15.75
N PRO A 18 16.03 14.22 16.86
CA PRO A 18 14.77 13.50 17.08
C PRO A 18 13.51 14.36 16.97
N GLU A 19 13.63 15.66 17.31
CA GLU A 19 12.53 16.65 17.23
C GLU A 19 12.42 17.28 15.83
N ARG A 20 13.49 17.23 15.03
CA ARG A 20 13.57 17.77 13.67
C ARG A 20 14.19 16.74 12.73
N LYS A 21 13.42 15.73 12.41
CA LYS A 21 13.88 14.61 11.58
C LYS A 21 14.07 15.01 10.11
N VAL A 22 14.99 14.34 9.45
CA VAL A 22 15.15 14.36 8.00
C VAL A 22 14.48 13.12 7.39
N ILE A 23 13.83 13.29 6.23
CA ILE A 23 13.30 12.17 5.47
C ILE A 23 14.35 11.75 4.45
N LEU A 24 14.79 10.49 4.53
CA LEU A 24 15.66 9.87 3.56
C LEU A 24 14.83 8.93 2.69
N ASN A 25 14.64 9.31 1.42
CA ASN A 25 13.86 8.51 0.50
C ASN A 25 14.76 7.54 -0.28
N LEU A 26 14.45 6.26 -0.22
CA LEU A 26 15.20 5.16 -0.79
C LEU A 26 14.37 4.52 -1.93
N PRO A 27 14.39 5.09 -3.16
CA PRO A 27 13.52 4.63 -4.23
C PRO A 27 14.00 3.32 -4.86
N ALA A 28 13.05 2.47 -5.28
CA ALA A 28 13.29 1.42 -6.26
C ALA A 28 12.86 1.93 -7.65
N THR A 29 13.73 2.73 -8.27
CA THR A 29 13.42 3.56 -9.45
C THR A 29 12.97 2.76 -10.67
N VAL A 30 13.42 1.51 -10.82
CA VAL A 30 13.07 0.62 -11.95
C VAL A 30 12.71 -0.79 -11.47
N GLU A 31 12.48 -1.00 -10.20
CA GLU A 31 12.12 -2.29 -9.60
C GLU A 31 13.06 -3.45 -10.05
N MET A 32 14.37 -3.24 -9.97
CA MET A 32 15.37 -4.22 -10.43
C MET A 32 15.44 -5.48 -9.57
N ALA A 33 15.14 -5.35 -8.27
CA ALA A 33 15.21 -6.43 -7.30
C ALA A 33 13.82 -7.08 -7.04
N THR A 34 13.82 -8.27 -6.48
CA THR A 34 12.61 -8.86 -5.90
C THR A 34 12.23 -8.13 -4.60
N PRO A 35 10.93 -8.16 -4.19
CA PRO A 35 10.47 -7.44 -3.00
C PRO A 35 11.24 -7.76 -1.71
N ASN A 36 11.63 -9.02 -1.50
CA ASN A 36 12.42 -9.43 -0.34
C ASN A 36 13.84 -8.83 -0.37
N VAL A 37 14.49 -8.78 -1.53
CA VAL A 37 15.83 -8.17 -1.65
C VAL A 37 15.75 -6.67 -1.42
N TYR A 38 14.70 -6.01 -1.90
CA TYR A 38 14.47 -4.59 -1.59
C TYR A 38 14.28 -4.37 -0.08
N ALA A 39 13.49 -5.21 0.57
CA ALA A 39 13.31 -5.16 2.03
C ALA A 39 14.62 -5.38 2.79
N ASP A 40 15.47 -6.33 2.35
CA ASP A 40 16.80 -6.54 2.94
C ASP A 40 17.67 -5.28 2.84
N GLN A 41 17.60 -4.55 1.72
CA GLN A 41 18.30 -3.27 1.54
C GLN A 41 17.77 -2.20 2.52
N ILE A 42 16.46 -2.13 2.71
CA ILE A 42 15.83 -1.19 3.66
C ILE A 42 16.22 -1.55 5.10
N GLU A 43 16.17 -2.82 5.47
CA GLU A 43 16.60 -3.27 6.78
C GLU A 43 18.08 -2.95 7.04
N TRP A 44 18.93 -3.16 6.02
CA TRP A 44 20.33 -2.81 6.11
C TRP A 44 20.52 -1.31 6.35
N MET A 45 19.82 -0.46 5.60
CA MET A 45 19.84 1.00 5.81
C MET A 45 19.32 1.36 7.21
N HIS A 46 18.21 0.77 7.63
CA HIS A 46 17.64 0.98 8.97
C HIS A 46 18.65 0.72 10.08
N ARG A 47 19.50 -0.29 9.92
CA ARG A 47 20.51 -0.69 10.92
C ARG A 47 21.81 0.09 10.86
N HIS A 48 22.12 0.74 9.73
CA HIS A 48 23.46 1.32 9.49
C HIS A 48 23.48 2.82 9.28
N VAL A 49 22.34 3.48 9.00
CA VAL A 49 22.29 4.92 8.87
C VAL A 49 22.58 5.59 10.21
N ALA A 50 23.43 6.61 10.19
CA ALA A 50 23.76 7.37 11.39
C ALA A 50 22.53 8.16 11.90
N ARG A 51 22.49 8.39 13.22
CA ARG A 51 21.40 9.15 13.86
C ARG A 51 20.02 8.61 13.51
N ARG A 52 19.85 7.31 13.56
CA ARG A 52 18.61 6.62 13.14
C ARG A 52 17.33 7.21 13.75
N ASP A 53 17.39 7.67 15.00
CA ASP A 53 16.32 8.33 15.74
C ASP A 53 15.91 9.70 15.15
N SER A 54 16.81 10.31 14.39
CA SER A 54 16.64 11.61 13.73
C SER A 54 16.28 11.50 12.25
N VAL A 55 16.03 10.26 11.75
CA VAL A 55 15.75 9.95 10.35
C VAL A 55 14.39 9.27 10.22
N ILE A 56 13.63 9.65 9.21
CA ILE A 56 12.48 8.90 8.70
C ILE A 56 12.92 8.20 7.42
N ILE A 57 12.90 6.88 7.42
CA ILE A 57 13.15 6.10 6.19
C ILE A 57 11.88 6.06 5.36
N SER A 58 11.95 6.64 4.17
CA SER A 58 10.89 6.65 3.18
C SER A 58 11.25 5.73 2.02
N VAL A 59 10.25 5.05 1.47
CA VAL A 59 10.39 4.19 0.29
C VAL A 59 9.51 4.67 -0.84
N HIS A 60 9.96 4.44 -2.08
CA HIS A 60 9.29 4.88 -3.30
C HIS A 60 9.45 3.80 -4.38
N PRO A 61 8.76 2.66 -4.25
CA PRO A 61 8.88 1.61 -5.25
C PRO A 61 8.07 1.93 -6.50
N HIS A 62 8.70 1.72 -7.68
CA HIS A 62 8.03 1.64 -8.96
C HIS A 62 7.53 0.21 -9.23
N ASN A 63 6.70 0.06 -10.27
CA ASN A 63 5.95 -1.17 -10.53
C ASN A 63 6.38 -1.89 -11.82
N ASP A 64 7.65 -1.78 -12.20
CA ASP A 64 8.16 -2.31 -13.47
C ASP A 64 8.09 -3.85 -13.57
N ARG A 65 8.05 -4.54 -12.44
CA ARG A 65 7.86 -6.00 -12.33
C ARG A 65 6.46 -6.40 -11.82
N GLY A 66 5.57 -5.41 -11.57
CA GLY A 66 4.25 -5.66 -11.00
C GLY A 66 4.26 -6.00 -9.50
N CYS A 67 5.34 -5.69 -8.76
CA CYS A 67 5.52 -6.10 -7.37
C CYS A 67 5.62 -4.92 -6.39
N ALA A 68 5.33 -3.68 -6.82
CA ALA A 68 5.55 -2.48 -6.01
C ALA A 68 4.81 -2.52 -4.67
N VAL A 69 3.58 -3.04 -4.62
CA VAL A 69 2.81 -3.16 -3.38
C VAL A 69 3.51 -4.14 -2.42
N ALA A 70 3.88 -5.32 -2.90
CA ALA A 70 4.60 -6.30 -2.09
C ALA A 70 5.96 -5.76 -1.60
N ALA A 71 6.66 -5.01 -2.45
CA ALA A 71 7.93 -4.37 -2.09
C ALA A 71 7.72 -3.33 -0.96
N ALA A 72 6.66 -2.52 -1.04
CA ALA A 72 6.32 -1.55 0.00
C ALA A 72 5.94 -2.22 1.33
N GLU A 73 5.09 -3.25 1.30
CA GLU A 73 4.72 -4.01 2.51
C GLU A 73 5.94 -4.59 3.21
N LEU A 74 6.80 -5.29 2.47
CA LEU A 74 8.01 -5.87 3.03
C LEU A 74 9.02 -4.80 3.51
N ALA A 75 9.12 -3.67 2.81
CA ALA A 75 9.97 -2.55 3.23
C ALA A 75 9.48 -1.92 4.55
N MET A 76 8.17 -1.80 4.74
CA MET A 76 7.58 -1.33 6.01
C MET A 76 7.90 -2.32 7.15
N MET A 77 7.79 -3.62 6.91
CA MET A 77 8.20 -4.65 7.88
C MET A 77 9.70 -4.60 8.18
N ALA A 78 10.51 -4.15 7.23
CA ALA A 78 11.95 -3.99 7.36
C ALA A 78 12.39 -2.67 8.04
N GLY A 79 11.44 -1.78 8.39
CA GLY A 79 11.69 -0.56 9.14
C GLY A 79 11.50 0.75 8.39
N ALA A 80 10.91 0.73 7.19
CA ALA A 80 10.44 1.95 6.55
C ALA A 80 9.23 2.53 7.31
N GLU A 81 9.24 3.84 7.49
CA GLU A 81 8.21 4.56 8.25
C GLU A 81 7.28 5.37 7.34
N ARG A 82 7.64 5.52 6.08
CA ARG A 82 6.91 6.31 5.09
C ARG A 82 6.97 5.64 3.72
N VAL A 83 5.85 5.66 3.01
CA VAL A 83 5.76 5.19 1.62
C VAL A 83 5.28 6.33 0.73
N GLU A 84 5.94 6.51 -0.39
CA GLU A 84 5.53 7.40 -1.48
C GLU A 84 5.02 6.57 -2.65
N GLY A 85 3.90 6.98 -3.23
CA GLY A 85 3.30 6.31 -4.35
C GLY A 85 2.22 7.13 -5.01
N CYS A 86 1.38 6.49 -5.81
CA CYS A 86 0.27 7.12 -6.50
C CYS A 86 -1.04 6.38 -6.19
N LEU A 87 -2.15 7.11 -6.15
CA LEU A 87 -3.46 6.48 -6.11
C LEU A 87 -3.63 5.63 -7.37
N PHE A 88 -4.08 4.39 -7.19
CA PHE A 88 -4.24 3.37 -8.24
C PHE A 88 -2.94 3.05 -9.01
N GLY A 89 -1.79 3.44 -8.48
CA GLY A 89 -0.50 3.22 -9.12
C GLY A 89 -0.25 4.05 -10.38
N HIS A 90 -1.06 5.07 -10.66
CA HIS A 90 -0.95 5.92 -11.85
C HIS A 90 0.30 6.81 -11.79
N GLY A 91 1.42 6.28 -12.23
CA GLY A 91 2.72 6.94 -12.21
C GLY A 91 3.48 6.73 -13.51
N GLU A 92 4.78 6.98 -13.47
CA GLU A 92 5.65 6.88 -14.63
C GLU A 92 5.82 5.44 -15.10
N ARG A 93 5.92 5.20 -16.40
CA ARG A 93 6.08 3.88 -17.08
C ARG A 93 4.94 2.92 -16.73
N THR A 94 5.23 1.90 -15.92
CA THR A 94 4.26 0.92 -15.41
C THR A 94 3.55 1.36 -14.14
N GLY A 95 3.88 2.56 -13.64
CA GLY A 95 3.35 3.13 -12.41
C GLY A 95 4.25 2.97 -11.20
N ASN A 96 3.76 3.46 -10.09
CA ASN A 96 4.36 3.40 -8.76
C ASN A 96 3.59 2.42 -7.87
N VAL A 97 4.02 2.27 -6.63
CA VAL A 97 3.21 1.58 -5.64
C VAL A 97 1.82 2.22 -5.56
N ASP A 98 0.80 1.37 -5.65
CA ASP A 98 -0.58 1.77 -5.52
C ASP A 98 -0.93 1.98 -4.05
N LEU A 99 -1.11 3.25 -3.66
CA LEU A 99 -1.40 3.62 -2.27
C LEU A 99 -2.78 3.15 -1.81
N VAL A 100 -3.75 3.01 -2.72
CA VAL A 100 -5.07 2.48 -2.38
C VAL A 100 -4.97 1.00 -2.00
N THR A 101 -4.33 0.20 -2.85
CA THR A 101 -4.13 -1.22 -2.56
C THR A 101 -3.28 -1.42 -1.31
N LEU A 102 -2.19 -0.67 -1.13
CA LEU A 102 -1.32 -0.78 0.04
C LEU A 102 -2.08 -0.47 1.34
N ALA A 103 -2.84 0.63 1.37
CA ALA A 103 -3.60 1.04 2.53
C ALA A 103 -4.69 0.00 2.89
N LEU A 104 -5.40 -0.52 1.90
CA LEU A 104 -6.45 -1.51 2.15
C LEU A 104 -5.90 -2.91 2.47
N ASN A 105 -4.68 -3.23 2.02
CA ASN A 105 -3.96 -4.42 2.50
C ASN A 105 -3.65 -4.28 4.00
N LEU A 106 -3.16 -3.13 4.47
CA LEU A 106 -2.96 -2.86 5.89
C LEU A 106 -4.28 -2.96 6.68
N TYR A 107 -5.33 -2.33 6.17
CA TYR A 107 -6.67 -2.39 6.76
C TYR A 107 -7.17 -3.84 6.91
N SER A 108 -6.99 -4.68 5.89
CA SER A 108 -7.36 -6.10 5.92
C SER A 108 -6.62 -6.90 7.01
N GLN A 109 -5.49 -6.40 7.48
CA GLN A 109 -4.69 -6.98 8.59
C GLN A 109 -4.96 -6.30 9.94
N GLY A 110 -5.96 -5.42 10.01
CA GLY A 110 -6.33 -4.71 11.24
C GLY A 110 -5.43 -3.52 11.57
N ILE A 111 -4.65 -3.03 10.60
CA ILE A 111 -3.81 -1.84 10.74
C ILE A 111 -4.53 -0.66 10.10
N ASP A 112 -4.84 0.36 10.91
CA ASP A 112 -5.44 1.60 10.39
C ASP A 112 -4.41 2.39 9.57
N PRO A 113 -4.62 2.55 8.24
CA PRO A 113 -3.71 3.33 7.39
C PRO A 113 -3.85 4.83 7.59
N GLN A 114 -4.80 5.29 8.41
CA GLN A 114 -5.16 6.69 8.64
C GLN A 114 -5.55 7.43 7.34
N LEU A 115 -6.14 6.69 6.41
CA LEU A 115 -6.68 7.18 5.13
C LEU A 115 -8.14 6.78 5.03
N ASP A 116 -8.97 7.68 4.53
CA ASP A 116 -10.40 7.45 4.39
C ASP A 116 -10.75 7.02 2.96
N PHE A 117 -11.13 5.77 2.79
CA PHE A 117 -11.66 5.19 1.55
C PHE A 117 -13.13 4.77 1.68
N SER A 118 -13.87 5.34 2.61
CA SER A 118 -15.29 5.02 2.83
C SER A 118 -16.22 5.37 1.65
N ASP A 119 -15.71 6.14 0.67
CA ASP A 119 -16.34 6.39 -0.64
C ASP A 119 -15.27 6.18 -1.73
N ILE A 120 -14.89 4.91 -1.93
CA ILE A 120 -13.80 4.56 -2.85
C ILE A 120 -14.14 4.89 -4.32
N ASP A 121 -15.42 4.83 -4.68
CA ASP A 121 -15.88 5.16 -6.02
C ASP A 121 -15.68 6.64 -6.34
N ARG A 122 -15.86 7.53 -5.35
CA ARG A 122 -15.57 8.95 -5.52
C ARG A 122 -14.07 9.19 -5.70
N VAL A 123 -13.23 8.48 -4.94
CA VAL A 123 -11.77 8.55 -5.10
C VAL A 123 -11.37 8.12 -6.50
N ALA A 124 -11.90 6.98 -6.98
CA ALA A 124 -11.63 6.48 -8.34
C ALA A 124 -12.02 7.49 -9.41
N ARG A 125 -13.28 7.96 -9.39
CA ARG A 125 -13.77 8.96 -10.36
C ARG A 125 -12.93 10.24 -10.37
N THR A 126 -12.52 10.73 -9.19
CA THR A 126 -11.68 11.93 -9.09
C THR A 126 -10.32 11.71 -9.74
N VAL A 127 -9.69 10.56 -9.49
CA VAL A 127 -8.39 10.23 -10.08
C VAL A 127 -8.51 10.04 -11.59
N GLU A 128 -9.54 9.34 -12.06
CA GLU A 128 -9.79 9.16 -13.51
C GLU A 128 -10.01 10.50 -14.21
N GLU A 129 -10.77 11.40 -13.61
CA GLU A 129 -10.99 12.75 -14.14
C GLU A 129 -9.68 13.55 -14.24
N CYS A 130 -8.85 13.49 -13.20
CA CYS A 130 -7.59 14.23 -13.15
C CYS A 130 -6.51 13.66 -14.06
N THR A 131 -6.40 12.33 -14.12
CA THR A 131 -5.32 11.64 -14.84
C THR A 131 -5.69 11.23 -16.26
N GLN A 132 -6.98 11.16 -16.58
CA GLN A 132 -7.54 10.60 -17.82
C GLN A 132 -7.14 9.12 -18.04
N LEU A 133 -6.85 8.40 -16.96
CA LEU A 133 -6.54 6.98 -16.95
C LEU A 133 -7.63 6.23 -16.18
N PRO A 134 -8.28 5.21 -16.78
CA PRO A 134 -9.32 4.45 -16.10
C PRO A 134 -8.73 3.52 -15.02
N VAL A 135 -9.46 3.35 -13.94
CA VAL A 135 -9.19 2.29 -12.97
C VAL A 135 -9.65 0.95 -13.57
N HIS A 136 -8.79 -0.05 -13.51
CA HIS A 136 -9.11 -1.35 -14.12
C HIS A 136 -10.31 -2.01 -13.40
N PRO A 137 -11.30 -2.61 -14.13
CA PRO A 137 -12.48 -3.24 -13.50
C PRO A 137 -12.18 -4.36 -12.49
N ARG A 138 -10.97 -4.90 -12.51
CA ARG A 138 -10.47 -5.91 -11.56
C ARG A 138 -9.39 -5.34 -10.64
N HIS A 139 -9.31 -4.00 -10.49
CA HIS A 139 -8.36 -3.39 -9.57
C HIS A 139 -8.72 -3.81 -8.14
N PRO A 140 -7.74 -4.24 -7.32
CA PRO A 140 -7.99 -4.65 -5.94
C PRO A 140 -8.84 -3.62 -5.18
N TYR A 141 -9.85 -4.08 -4.47
CA TYR A 141 -10.79 -3.31 -3.65
C TYR A 141 -11.69 -2.30 -4.38
N THR A 142 -11.28 -1.77 -5.54
CA THR A 142 -11.93 -0.63 -6.20
C THR A 142 -12.67 -1.02 -7.47
N GLY A 143 -12.15 -1.95 -8.24
CA GLY A 143 -12.71 -2.29 -9.55
C GLY A 143 -14.17 -2.76 -9.47
N ASP A 144 -14.95 -2.50 -10.51
CA ASP A 144 -16.40 -2.80 -10.54
C ASP A 144 -16.72 -4.28 -10.28
N LEU A 145 -15.80 -5.18 -10.59
CA LEU A 145 -16.02 -6.63 -10.50
C LEU A 145 -15.49 -7.27 -9.21
N VAL A 146 -14.83 -6.52 -8.32
CA VAL A 146 -14.10 -7.12 -7.18
C VAL A 146 -15.00 -7.60 -6.06
N PHE A 147 -16.22 -7.09 -5.96
CA PHE A 147 -17.23 -7.54 -5.00
C PHE A 147 -18.38 -8.31 -5.67
N THR A 148 -18.13 -8.87 -6.85
CA THR A 148 -19.11 -9.67 -7.60
C THR A 148 -18.65 -11.13 -7.64
N ALA A 149 -19.50 -12.06 -7.23
CA ALA A 149 -19.26 -13.49 -7.38
C ALA A 149 -20.07 -14.06 -8.53
N PHE A 150 -19.39 -14.79 -9.43
CA PHE A 150 -20.01 -15.44 -10.61
C PHE A 150 -20.28 -16.93 -10.40
N SER A 151 -19.60 -17.56 -9.44
CA SER A 151 -19.80 -18.98 -9.12
C SER A 151 -20.90 -19.15 -8.08
N GLY A 152 -21.87 -20.03 -8.32
CA GLY A 152 -22.96 -20.30 -7.39
C GLY A 152 -22.48 -20.82 -6.03
N SER A 153 -21.38 -21.59 -5.98
CA SER A 153 -20.80 -22.04 -4.71
C SER A 153 -20.18 -20.88 -3.90
N HIS A 154 -19.59 -19.91 -4.58
CA HIS A 154 -19.06 -18.72 -3.91
C HIS A 154 -20.21 -17.83 -3.40
N GLN A 155 -21.25 -17.62 -4.19
CA GLN A 155 -22.44 -16.86 -3.81
C GLN A 155 -23.11 -17.46 -2.57
N ASP A 156 -23.28 -18.77 -2.51
CA ASP A 156 -23.85 -19.48 -1.34
C ASP A 156 -22.96 -19.32 -0.10
N ALA A 157 -21.65 -19.44 -0.24
CA ALA A 157 -20.71 -19.26 0.87
C ALA A 157 -20.71 -17.82 1.41
N ILE A 158 -20.72 -16.81 0.54
CA ILE A 158 -20.80 -15.41 0.91
C ILE A 158 -22.13 -15.12 1.64
N LYS A 159 -23.25 -15.59 1.11
CA LYS A 159 -24.58 -15.45 1.72
C LYS A 159 -24.61 -16.04 3.13
N LYS A 160 -24.06 -17.24 3.31
CA LYS A 160 -23.96 -17.89 4.63
C LYS A 160 -23.03 -17.13 5.57
N GLY A 161 -21.87 -16.68 5.09
CA GLY A 161 -20.94 -15.86 5.86
C GLY A 161 -21.57 -14.56 6.35
N MET A 162 -22.28 -13.85 5.47
CA MET A 162 -23.00 -12.63 5.82
C MET A 162 -24.08 -12.86 6.87
N ALA A 163 -24.81 -13.99 6.80
CA ALA A 163 -25.91 -14.31 7.72
C ALA A 163 -25.44 -14.60 9.16
N VAL A 164 -24.20 -15.05 9.36
CA VAL A 164 -23.65 -15.38 10.69
C VAL A 164 -22.71 -14.31 11.26
N ARG A 165 -22.53 -13.22 10.53
CA ARG A 165 -21.59 -12.15 10.86
C ARG A 165 -21.99 -11.33 12.09
N ASP A 166 -23.27 -11.28 12.46
CA ASP A 166 -23.78 -10.43 13.54
C ASP A 166 -23.05 -10.71 14.86
N GLY A 167 -22.33 -9.69 15.36
CA GLY A 167 -21.56 -9.75 16.61
C GLY A 167 -20.11 -10.27 16.46
N ALA A 168 -19.64 -10.63 15.28
CA ALA A 168 -18.24 -11.01 15.06
C ALA A 168 -17.32 -9.78 15.13
N THR A 169 -16.23 -9.91 15.91
CA THR A 169 -15.22 -8.85 16.05
C THR A 169 -14.23 -8.79 14.87
N HIS A 170 -14.21 -9.83 14.03
CA HIS A 170 -13.32 -9.95 12.89
C HIS A 170 -14.10 -10.23 11.62
N TRP A 171 -13.61 -9.69 10.49
CA TRP A 171 -14.15 -10.00 9.17
C TRP A 171 -13.78 -11.43 8.76
N GLN A 172 -14.78 -12.27 8.51
CA GLN A 172 -14.60 -13.69 8.18
C GLN A 172 -15.51 -14.17 7.04
N VAL A 173 -16.04 -13.24 6.24
CA VAL A 173 -16.90 -13.64 5.11
C VAL A 173 -16.04 -14.25 4.01
N PRO A 174 -16.30 -15.51 3.59
CA PRO A 174 -15.53 -16.15 2.53
C PRO A 174 -15.56 -15.34 1.24
N TYR A 175 -14.43 -15.34 0.51
CA TYR A 175 -14.24 -14.67 -0.80
C TYR A 175 -14.33 -13.13 -0.79
N LEU A 176 -14.52 -12.49 0.36
CA LEU A 176 -14.48 -11.04 0.50
C LEU A 176 -13.38 -10.66 1.49
N PRO A 177 -12.30 -9.99 1.05
CA PRO A 177 -11.16 -9.66 1.93
C PRO A 177 -11.48 -8.61 2.99
N VAL A 178 -12.46 -7.76 2.71
CA VAL A 178 -12.96 -6.70 3.59
C VAL A 178 -14.48 -6.60 3.46
N ASP A 179 -15.12 -5.90 4.40
CA ASP A 179 -16.53 -5.52 4.25
C ASP A 179 -16.67 -4.50 3.11
N PRO A 180 -17.43 -4.79 2.05
CA PRO A 180 -17.68 -3.80 1.00
C PRO A 180 -18.27 -2.49 1.53
N SER A 181 -19.07 -2.54 2.58
CA SER A 181 -19.71 -1.34 3.17
C SER A 181 -18.71 -0.36 3.79
N ASP A 182 -17.53 -0.83 4.23
CA ASP A 182 -16.45 0.04 4.73
C ASP A 182 -15.86 0.92 3.63
N LEU A 183 -16.08 0.53 2.36
CA LEU A 183 -15.63 1.26 1.17
C LEU A 183 -16.77 1.99 0.44
N GLY A 184 -17.96 2.04 1.03
CA GLY A 184 -19.14 2.60 0.40
C GLY A 184 -19.69 1.74 -0.74
N ARG A 185 -19.34 0.44 -0.78
CA ARG A 185 -19.74 -0.53 -1.79
C ARG A 185 -20.73 -1.57 -1.23
N SER A 186 -21.28 -2.37 -2.10
CA SER A 186 -22.10 -3.53 -1.77
C SER A 186 -21.55 -4.79 -2.45
N TYR A 187 -21.92 -5.94 -1.91
CA TYR A 187 -21.73 -7.21 -2.58
C TYR A 187 -22.82 -7.43 -3.63
N ASP A 188 -22.41 -7.77 -4.85
CA ASP A 188 -23.29 -8.05 -5.98
C ASP A 188 -23.21 -9.53 -6.38
N SER A 189 -24.37 -10.11 -6.71
CA SER A 189 -24.50 -11.51 -7.12
C SER A 189 -25.35 -11.69 -8.37
#